data_12c68ea23d64f80472b10ed424a89ed8
#
_entry.id   12c68ea23d64f80472b10ed424a89ed8
#
_cell.length_a   1.000
_cell.length_b   1.000
_cell.length_c   1.000
_cell.angle_alpha   90.00
_cell.angle_beta   90.00
_cell.angle_gamma   90.00
#
_symmetry.space_group_name_H-M   'P 1'
#
loop_
_entity.id
_entity.type
_entity.pdbx_description
1 polymer ?
#
loop_
_entity_poly.entity_id
_entity_poly.type
_entity_poly.pdbx_seq_one_letter_code
_entity_poly.pdbx_strand_id
1 'polypeptide(L)'
;MNKSFLLLVFLSIVLGCGESSNSNDSNSTALETGFNPKCTTYNATITIYPSPYEGTLRRCNTSDRQFYVYLPEDYSEVGSSYPAMFSLHGYTSTALTNMSYTGFMKQADINDFVVIYPQGLVHETKGGTHWNTDEIGPGNSVNSIEFLESVLDWVGQNYNIDLNRFYSAGMSNGGFMSYHLACNITSKISAIASVTGSMSVFSYDNCNAQPTSVMQIHGSVDTVVPYDGTVSASGVGFKGIEDVMEFWSSNNICNIEPSIEALPDISANGVSGTHRIYLSLIHI
;
A
#
# COMPACT_ATOMS: atom_id res chain seq x y z
N MET A 1 0.69 30.85 -16.61
CA MET A 1 1.98 30.26 -16.27
C MET A 1 1.70 28.93 -15.57
N ASN A 2 1.76 27.84 -16.35
CA ASN A 2 1.46 26.49 -15.86
C ASN A 2 2.66 25.97 -15.08
N LYS A 3 2.48 25.69 -13.78
CA LYS A 3 3.45 24.96 -12.99
C LYS A 3 3.00 23.52 -12.91
N SER A 4 3.53 22.69 -13.79
CA SER A 4 3.38 21.23 -13.72
C SER A 4 4.22 20.72 -12.55
N PHE A 5 3.57 20.18 -11.53
CA PHE A 5 4.22 19.43 -10.46
C PHE A 5 4.46 18.00 -10.97
N LEU A 6 5.66 17.71 -11.41
CA LEU A 6 6.06 16.36 -11.78
C LEU A 6 6.65 15.69 -10.54
N LEU A 7 5.83 14.93 -9.82
CA LEU A 7 6.32 14.03 -8.77
C LEU A 7 6.84 12.77 -9.47
N LEU A 8 8.14 12.76 -9.79
CA LEU A 8 8.83 11.58 -10.27
C LEU A 8 9.03 10.61 -9.10
N VAL A 9 8.11 9.68 -8.92
CA VAL A 9 8.35 8.49 -8.10
C VAL A 9 9.16 7.53 -8.96
N PHE A 10 10.47 7.48 -8.76
CA PHE A 10 11.28 6.41 -9.34
C PHE A 10 10.97 5.11 -8.59
N LEU A 11 10.19 4.25 -9.23
CA LEU A 11 10.00 2.88 -8.80
C LEU A 11 11.24 2.08 -9.26
N SER A 12 12.25 1.97 -8.40
CA SER A 12 13.36 1.06 -8.66
C SER A 12 12.87 -0.36 -8.38
N ILE A 13 12.41 -1.05 -9.42
CA ILE A 13 12.04 -2.46 -9.32
C ILE A 13 13.33 -3.27 -9.30
N VAL A 14 13.67 -3.83 -8.15
CA VAL A 14 14.72 -4.83 -8.04
C VAL A 14 14.11 -6.20 -8.33
N LEU A 15 14.46 -6.77 -9.48
CA LEU A 15 14.12 -8.13 -9.86
C LEU A 15 14.95 -9.11 -9.02
N GLY A 16 14.30 -9.76 -8.07
CA GLY A 16 14.87 -10.90 -7.33
C GLY A 16 14.32 -12.20 -7.89
N CYS A 17 15.15 -13.00 -8.58
CA CYS A 17 14.85 -14.39 -8.88
C CYS A 17 15.13 -15.24 -7.63
N GLY A 18 14.10 -15.76 -6.98
CA GLY A 18 14.22 -16.77 -5.95
C GLY A 18 13.99 -18.16 -6.54
N GLU A 19 14.96 -19.05 -6.43
CA GLU A 19 14.79 -20.46 -6.79
C GLU A 19 13.85 -21.17 -5.81
N SER A 20 12.86 -21.85 -6.38
CA SER A 20 11.85 -22.65 -5.71
C SER A 20 12.45 -23.97 -5.22
N SER A 21 12.45 -24.21 -3.92
CA SER A 21 12.51 -25.57 -3.40
C SER A 21 11.07 -26.11 -3.24
N ASN A 22 10.72 -27.09 -4.06
CA ASN A 22 9.49 -27.86 -3.96
C ASN A 22 9.34 -28.52 -2.59
N SER A 23 8.34 -28.11 -1.84
CA SER A 23 7.63 -28.99 -0.92
C SER A 23 6.14 -28.91 -1.23
N ASN A 24 5.62 -30.02 -1.78
CA ASN A 24 4.19 -30.25 -1.91
C ASN A 24 3.55 -30.30 -0.52
N ASP A 25 2.85 -29.24 -0.16
CA ASP A 25 1.76 -29.30 0.80
C ASP A 25 0.54 -28.64 0.17
N SER A 26 -0.18 -29.45 -0.61
CA SER A 26 -1.52 -29.16 -1.06
C SER A 26 -2.48 -29.33 0.11
N ASN A 27 -2.69 -28.25 0.85
CA ASN A 27 -3.88 -28.06 1.67
C ASN A 27 -4.28 -26.59 1.66
N SER A 28 -4.64 -26.06 0.48
CA SER A 28 -5.43 -24.84 0.41
C SER A 28 -6.83 -25.20 0.89
N THR A 29 -7.08 -25.05 2.18
CA THR A 29 -8.45 -24.79 2.64
C THR A 29 -8.86 -23.47 2.03
N ALA A 30 -9.50 -23.53 0.85
CA ALA A 30 -10.30 -22.43 0.37
C ALA A 30 -11.25 -22.09 1.51
N LEU A 31 -11.00 -20.96 2.18
CA LEU A 31 -12.03 -20.32 2.96
C LEU A 31 -13.20 -20.13 1.99
N GLU A 32 -14.28 -20.88 2.22
CA GLU A 32 -15.59 -20.55 1.68
C GLU A 32 -16.06 -19.26 2.38
N THR A 33 -15.33 -18.19 2.20
CA THR A 33 -15.78 -16.87 2.56
C THR A 33 -16.84 -16.54 1.53
N GLY A 34 -18.04 -16.23 1.97
CA GLY A 34 -19.12 -15.76 1.10
C GLY A 34 -18.81 -14.39 0.45
N PHE A 35 -17.53 -14.07 0.29
CA PHE A 35 -17.03 -12.86 -0.36
C PHE A 35 -17.18 -13.02 -1.88
N ASN A 36 -18.30 -12.52 -2.40
CA ASN A 36 -18.65 -12.59 -3.82
C ASN A 36 -19.10 -11.22 -4.33
N PRO A 37 -18.16 -10.29 -4.57
CA PRO A 37 -18.48 -8.95 -5.04
C PRO A 37 -19.04 -8.98 -6.46
N LYS A 38 -19.99 -8.08 -6.73
CA LYS A 38 -20.51 -7.83 -8.08
C LYS A 38 -19.83 -6.60 -8.65
N CYS A 39 -19.15 -6.76 -9.79
CA CYS A 39 -18.41 -5.70 -10.46
C CYS A 39 -19.13 -5.20 -11.70
N THR A 40 -19.15 -3.89 -11.87
CA THR A 40 -19.67 -3.21 -13.07
C THR A 40 -18.66 -2.18 -13.55
N THR A 41 -18.62 -1.89 -14.84
CA THR A 41 -17.81 -0.78 -15.37
C THR A 41 -18.26 0.53 -14.73
N TYR A 42 -17.29 1.32 -14.29
CA TYR A 42 -17.53 2.58 -13.61
C TYR A 42 -17.10 3.76 -14.48
N ASN A 43 -18.06 4.48 -15.00
CA ASN A 43 -17.87 5.56 -15.99
C ASN A 43 -17.97 6.96 -15.35
N ALA A 44 -17.66 7.10 -14.06
CA ALA A 44 -17.67 8.42 -13.45
C ALA A 44 -16.54 9.30 -14.01
N THR A 45 -16.85 10.58 -14.23
CA THR A 45 -15.84 11.58 -14.51
C THR A 45 -15.07 11.86 -13.21
N ILE A 46 -13.96 11.15 -13.01
CA ILE A 46 -13.04 11.45 -11.93
C ILE A 46 -12.02 12.43 -12.48
N THR A 47 -11.92 13.61 -11.87
CA THR A 47 -10.82 14.52 -12.17
C THR A 47 -9.56 13.96 -11.56
N ILE A 48 -8.78 13.26 -12.37
CA ILE A 48 -7.51 12.67 -11.97
C ILE A 48 -6.38 13.58 -12.41
N TYR A 49 -5.41 13.76 -11.56
CA TYR A 49 -4.21 14.51 -11.88
C TYR A 49 -2.99 13.57 -11.94
N PRO A 50 -2.20 13.56 -13.02
CA PRO A 50 -2.49 14.09 -14.34
C PRO A 50 -3.45 13.17 -15.13
N SER A 51 -4.44 13.74 -15.81
CA SER A 51 -5.38 13.01 -16.68
C SER A 51 -4.92 13.01 -18.15
N PRO A 52 -5.43 12.12 -19.02
CA PRO A 52 -6.42 11.08 -18.81
C PRO A 52 -5.82 9.71 -18.48
N TYR A 53 -6.66 8.78 -18.04
CA TYR A 53 -6.41 7.34 -18.02
C TYR A 53 -7.18 6.69 -19.19
N GLU A 54 -6.65 5.62 -19.76
CA GLU A 54 -7.18 4.97 -20.97
C GLU A 54 -7.77 3.59 -20.69
N GLY A 55 -7.40 2.98 -19.56
CA GLY A 55 -7.85 1.65 -19.17
C GLY A 55 -9.30 1.62 -18.62
N THR A 56 -9.69 0.50 -18.05
CA THR A 56 -11.04 0.24 -17.57
C THR A 56 -11.13 0.26 -16.06
N LEU A 57 -11.96 1.14 -15.49
CA LEU A 57 -12.27 1.18 -14.07
C LEU A 57 -13.54 0.37 -13.78
N ARG A 58 -13.47 -0.56 -12.84
CA ARG A 58 -14.59 -1.38 -12.37
C ARG A 58 -14.90 -1.07 -10.92
N ARG A 59 -16.18 -0.92 -10.58
CA ARG A 59 -16.65 -0.82 -9.21
C ARG A 59 -17.22 -2.16 -8.77
N CYS A 60 -16.70 -2.68 -7.67
CA CYS A 60 -17.06 -3.97 -7.09
C CYS A 60 -17.68 -3.76 -5.71
N ASN A 61 -18.85 -4.36 -5.47
CA ASN A 61 -19.59 -4.23 -4.22
C ASN A 61 -19.98 -5.61 -3.68
N THR A 62 -19.84 -5.79 -2.37
CA THR A 62 -20.56 -6.80 -1.58
C THR A 62 -21.79 -6.16 -0.93
N SER A 63 -22.42 -6.82 0.03
CA SER A 63 -23.52 -6.24 0.83
C SER A 63 -23.09 -5.03 1.67
N ASP A 64 -21.83 -4.99 2.10
CA ASP A 64 -21.32 -4.06 3.13
C ASP A 64 -19.95 -3.45 2.78
N ARG A 65 -19.28 -3.94 1.74
CA ARG A 65 -17.94 -3.47 1.34
C ARG A 65 -17.91 -3.05 -0.13
N GLN A 66 -16.96 -2.17 -0.43
CA GLN A 66 -16.74 -1.69 -1.80
C GLN A 66 -15.24 -1.59 -2.10
N PHE A 67 -14.90 -1.85 -3.34
CA PHE A 67 -13.56 -1.56 -3.89
C PHE A 67 -13.65 -1.29 -5.39
N TYR A 68 -12.59 -0.74 -5.94
CA TYR A 68 -12.47 -0.51 -7.38
C TYR A 68 -11.26 -1.25 -7.91
N VAL A 69 -11.35 -1.74 -9.14
CA VAL A 69 -10.25 -2.37 -9.87
C VAL A 69 -10.03 -1.58 -11.14
N TYR A 70 -8.83 -1.07 -11.31
CA TYR A 70 -8.39 -0.44 -12.55
C TYR A 70 -7.54 -1.42 -13.33
N LEU A 71 -7.97 -1.71 -14.54
CA LEU A 71 -7.27 -2.53 -15.52
C LEU A 71 -6.61 -1.60 -16.53
N PRO A 72 -5.28 -1.68 -16.78
CA PRO A 72 -4.61 -0.80 -17.71
C PRO A 72 -5.14 -0.95 -19.14
N GLU A 73 -4.83 0.00 -20.03
CA GLU A 73 -5.36 0.05 -21.39
C GLU A 73 -5.17 -1.28 -22.16
N ASP A 74 -3.97 -1.86 -22.07
CA ASP A 74 -3.60 -3.10 -22.77
C ASP A 74 -3.86 -4.37 -21.94
N TYR A 75 -4.71 -4.30 -20.90
CA TYR A 75 -5.01 -5.46 -20.06
C TYR A 75 -5.63 -6.60 -20.87
N SER A 76 -5.11 -7.83 -20.67
CA SER A 76 -5.59 -9.06 -21.28
C SER A 76 -5.79 -10.16 -20.24
N GLU A 77 -6.91 -10.89 -20.38
CA GLU A 77 -7.19 -12.08 -19.55
C GLU A 77 -6.30 -13.28 -19.90
N VAL A 78 -5.54 -13.19 -21.00
CA VAL A 78 -4.66 -14.26 -21.49
C VAL A 78 -3.25 -13.75 -21.67
N GLY A 79 -2.27 -14.63 -21.56
CA GLY A 79 -0.85 -14.28 -21.69
C GLY A 79 -0.18 -14.08 -20.34
N SER A 80 0.83 -13.20 -20.31
CA SER A 80 1.58 -12.91 -19.06
C SER A 80 0.70 -12.22 -18.04
N SER A 81 0.78 -12.66 -16.78
CA SER A 81 0.02 -12.07 -15.69
C SER A 81 0.60 -10.73 -15.23
N TYR A 82 -0.27 -9.84 -14.79
CA TYR A 82 0.03 -8.47 -14.42
C TYR A 82 0.43 -8.35 -12.93
N PRO A 83 1.43 -7.53 -12.59
CA PRO A 83 1.58 -7.08 -11.21
C PRO A 83 0.32 -6.37 -10.76
N ALA A 84 0.06 -6.38 -9.45
CA ALA A 84 -1.07 -5.64 -8.91
C ALA A 84 -0.71 -4.92 -7.62
N MET A 85 -1.47 -3.88 -7.28
CA MET A 85 -1.25 -3.15 -6.05
C MET A 85 -2.54 -2.66 -5.40
N PHE A 86 -2.55 -2.65 -4.08
CA PHE A 86 -3.48 -1.81 -3.33
C PHE A 86 -3.01 -0.35 -3.32
N SER A 87 -3.95 0.58 -3.53
CA SER A 87 -3.79 1.99 -3.26
C SER A 87 -4.76 2.38 -2.14
N LEU A 88 -4.22 2.59 -0.94
CA LEU A 88 -5.00 2.75 0.30
C LEU A 88 -5.13 4.22 0.68
N HIS A 89 -6.39 4.66 0.88
CA HIS A 89 -6.69 6.05 1.25
C HIS A 89 -6.34 6.36 2.72
N GLY A 90 -6.15 7.64 3.03
CA GLY A 90 -5.96 8.12 4.40
C GLY A 90 -7.26 8.18 5.22
N TYR A 91 -7.13 8.49 6.51
CA TYR A 91 -8.27 8.69 7.42
C TYR A 91 -9.22 9.77 6.88
N THR A 92 -10.52 9.58 7.01
CA THR A 92 -11.61 10.42 6.48
C THR A 92 -11.68 10.56 4.97
N SER A 93 -10.77 9.95 4.22
CA SER A 93 -10.75 9.97 2.75
C SER A 93 -11.57 8.81 2.17
N THR A 94 -11.63 8.73 0.85
CA THR A 94 -12.34 7.66 0.12
C THR A 94 -11.47 7.08 -0.98
N ALA A 95 -11.84 5.89 -1.47
CA ALA A 95 -11.21 5.31 -2.64
C ALA A 95 -11.24 6.24 -3.85
N LEU A 96 -12.36 6.94 -4.09
CA LEU A 96 -12.50 7.91 -5.19
C LEU A 96 -11.58 9.13 -5.00
N THR A 97 -11.51 9.67 -3.79
CA THR A 97 -10.59 10.78 -3.49
C THR A 97 -9.13 10.33 -3.69
N ASN A 98 -8.79 9.12 -3.24
CA ASN A 98 -7.45 8.57 -3.40
C ASN A 98 -7.07 8.43 -4.89
N MET A 99 -7.97 7.92 -5.73
CA MET A 99 -7.79 7.87 -7.18
C MET A 99 -7.49 9.25 -7.78
N SER A 100 -8.15 10.31 -7.28
CA SER A 100 -8.07 11.63 -7.87
C SER A 100 -6.71 12.32 -7.73
N TYR A 101 -5.87 11.92 -6.77
CA TYR A 101 -4.59 12.58 -6.53
C TYR A 101 -3.36 11.68 -6.66
N THR A 102 -3.50 10.34 -6.56
CA THR A 102 -2.34 9.44 -6.61
C THR A 102 -1.75 9.25 -8.01
N GLY A 103 -2.54 9.43 -9.05
CA GLY A 103 -2.12 9.25 -10.45
C GLY A 103 -1.75 7.82 -10.84
N PHE A 104 -2.03 6.81 -9.99
CA PHE A 104 -1.64 5.42 -10.26
C PHE A 104 -2.33 4.82 -11.47
N MET A 105 -3.55 5.25 -11.84
CA MET A 105 -4.19 4.73 -13.05
C MET A 105 -3.39 5.06 -14.31
N LYS A 106 -2.87 6.29 -14.42
CA LYS A 106 -1.99 6.66 -15.53
C LYS A 106 -0.66 5.89 -15.51
N GLN A 107 -0.10 5.66 -14.33
CA GLN A 107 1.12 4.86 -14.20
C GLN A 107 0.86 3.38 -14.56
N ALA A 108 -0.34 2.89 -14.28
CA ALA A 108 -0.77 1.55 -14.65
C ALA A 108 -0.84 1.37 -16.17
N ASP A 109 -1.36 2.36 -16.91
CA ASP A 109 -1.36 2.33 -18.39
C ASP A 109 0.04 2.35 -18.99
N ILE A 110 0.99 3.04 -18.34
CA ILE A 110 2.38 3.16 -18.82
C ILE A 110 3.22 1.91 -18.50
N ASN A 111 2.93 1.22 -17.39
CA ASN A 111 3.81 0.20 -16.82
C ASN A 111 3.11 -1.17 -16.64
N ASP A 112 1.94 -1.37 -17.22
CA ASP A 112 1.22 -2.65 -17.28
C ASP A 112 1.00 -3.30 -15.90
N PHE A 113 0.32 -2.61 -14.98
CA PHE A 113 -0.09 -3.18 -13.69
C PHE A 113 -1.53 -2.85 -13.33
N VAL A 114 -2.15 -3.69 -12.50
CA VAL A 114 -3.51 -3.50 -12.01
C VAL A 114 -3.52 -2.73 -10.71
N VAL A 115 -4.43 -1.75 -10.56
CA VAL A 115 -4.57 -1.00 -9.31
C VAL A 115 -5.91 -1.32 -8.66
N ILE A 116 -5.86 -1.70 -7.39
CA ILE A 116 -7.04 -1.92 -6.59
C ILE A 116 -7.16 -0.78 -5.57
N TYR A 117 -8.33 -0.14 -5.52
CA TYR A 117 -8.66 0.94 -4.58
C TYR A 117 -9.78 0.48 -3.64
N PRO A 118 -9.44 -0.15 -2.52
CA PRO A 118 -10.44 -0.55 -1.54
C PRO A 118 -11.01 0.67 -0.80
N GLN A 119 -12.24 0.54 -0.29
CA GLN A 119 -12.90 1.54 0.53
C GLN A 119 -12.95 1.08 1.99
N GLY A 120 -12.29 1.84 2.87
CA GLY A 120 -12.37 1.65 4.32
C GLY A 120 -13.74 2.00 4.88
N LEU A 121 -14.14 1.33 5.95
CA LEU A 121 -15.39 1.62 6.66
C LEU A 121 -15.24 2.84 7.59
N VAL A 122 -16.38 3.35 8.05
CA VAL A 122 -16.41 4.42 9.03
C VAL A 122 -16.01 3.87 10.40
N HIS A 123 -15.13 4.57 11.11
CA HIS A 123 -14.74 4.22 12.47
C HIS A 123 -15.95 4.35 13.42
N GLU A 124 -16.25 3.30 14.18
CA GLU A 124 -17.49 3.17 14.95
C GLU A 124 -17.72 4.29 15.96
N THR A 125 -16.67 4.76 16.62
CA THR A 125 -16.79 5.76 17.68
C THR A 125 -16.28 7.14 17.32
N LYS A 126 -15.30 7.24 16.41
CA LYS A 126 -14.66 8.52 16.04
C LYS A 126 -15.18 9.12 14.74
N GLY A 127 -15.96 8.33 13.98
CA GLY A 127 -16.39 8.71 12.64
C GLY A 127 -15.22 8.75 11.64
N GLY A 128 -15.54 9.04 10.38
CA GLY A 128 -14.54 9.03 9.29
C GLY A 128 -14.19 7.63 8.81
N THR A 129 -14.00 7.52 7.51
CA THR A 129 -13.54 6.30 6.86
C THR A 129 -12.10 6.02 7.22
N HIS A 130 -11.74 4.76 7.46
CA HIS A 130 -10.41 4.42 7.95
C HIS A 130 -10.06 2.95 7.69
N TRP A 131 -8.78 2.64 7.95
CA TRP A 131 -8.24 1.30 8.10
C TRP A 131 -7.92 1.07 9.58
N ASN A 132 -8.36 -0.05 10.13
CA ASN A 132 -8.09 -0.37 11.53
C ASN A 132 -6.69 -0.98 11.67
N THR A 133 -5.78 -0.22 12.25
CA THR A 133 -4.40 -0.60 12.58
C THR A 133 -4.07 -0.28 14.03
N ASP A 134 -5.07 0.05 14.85
CA ASP A 134 -5.01 0.40 16.28
C ASP A 134 -4.22 1.69 16.62
N GLU A 135 -3.76 2.47 15.64
CA GLU A 135 -3.01 3.72 15.89
C GLU A 135 -3.86 4.81 16.52
N ILE A 136 -5.18 4.76 16.32
CA ILE A 136 -6.13 5.72 16.90
C ILE A 136 -6.86 5.18 18.13
N GLY A 137 -6.47 4.00 18.61
CA GLY A 137 -6.91 3.41 19.87
C GLY A 137 -8.12 2.49 19.76
N PRO A 138 -8.52 1.90 20.89
CA PRO A 138 -9.54 0.86 20.95
C PRO A 138 -10.95 1.39 20.64
N GLY A 139 -11.88 0.47 20.43
CA GLY A 139 -13.31 0.75 20.19
C GLY A 139 -13.68 0.69 18.72
N ASN A 140 -12.97 -0.14 17.97
CA ASN A 140 -13.24 -0.40 16.58
C ASN A 140 -13.17 -1.90 16.31
N SER A 141 -14.27 -2.50 15.85
CA SER A 141 -14.34 -3.93 15.51
C SER A 141 -14.11 -4.21 14.03
N VAL A 142 -13.85 -3.18 13.22
CA VAL A 142 -13.65 -3.33 11.77
C VAL A 142 -12.43 -4.19 11.48
N ASN A 143 -12.64 -5.35 10.86
CA ASN A 143 -11.56 -6.21 10.39
C ASN A 143 -11.10 -5.78 8.99
N SER A 144 -10.10 -4.91 8.94
CA SER A 144 -9.53 -4.40 7.69
C SER A 144 -8.64 -5.43 7.00
N ILE A 145 -7.92 -6.26 7.76
CA ILE A 145 -7.06 -7.33 7.22
C ILE A 145 -7.89 -8.35 6.45
N GLU A 146 -8.92 -8.91 7.07
CA GLU A 146 -9.78 -9.93 6.45
C GLU A 146 -10.40 -9.41 5.15
N PHE A 147 -10.87 -8.17 5.15
CA PHE A 147 -11.41 -7.56 3.94
C PHE A 147 -10.36 -7.44 2.84
N LEU A 148 -9.19 -6.88 3.13
CA LEU A 148 -8.14 -6.68 2.12
C LEU A 148 -7.58 -8.01 1.63
N GLU A 149 -7.44 -8.99 2.49
CA GLU A 149 -7.04 -10.35 2.10
C GLU A 149 -8.09 -11.00 1.21
N SER A 150 -9.39 -10.87 1.55
CA SER A 150 -10.48 -11.35 0.71
C SER A 150 -10.51 -10.69 -0.66
N VAL A 151 -10.23 -9.38 -0.74
CA VAL A 151 -10.13 -8.66 -2.01
C VAL A 151 -8.93 -9.17 -2.82
N LEU A 152 -7.76 -9.36 -2.19
CA LEU A 152 -6.56 -9.88 -2.85
C LEU A 152 -6.81 -11.27 -3.44
N ASP A 153 -7.38 -12.19 -2.66
CA ASP A 153 -7.66 -13.54 -3.09
C ASP A 153 -8.71 -13.56 -4.23
N TRP A 154 -9.73 -12.71 -4.11
CA TRP A 154 -10.77 -12.62 -5.13
C TRP A 154 -10.23 -12.03 -6.44
N VAL A 155 -9.43 -10.96 -6.40
CA VAL A 155 -8.86 -10.38 -7.63
C VAL A 155 -7.88 -11.34 -8.30
N GLY A 156 -7.10 -12.11 -7.53
CA GLY A 156 -6.22 -13.16 -8.06
C GLY A 156 -6.97 -14.30 -8.74
N GLN A 157 -8.23 -14.57 -8.36
CA GLN A 157 -9.07 -15.61 -8.98
C GLN A 157 -9.85 -15.10 -10.20
N ASN A 158 -10.10 -13.79 -10.30
CA ASN A 158 -11.01 -13.20 -11.28
C ASN A 158 -10.32 -12.34 -12.33
N TYR A 159 -9.03 -12.08 -12.18
CA TYR A 159 -8.21 -11.31 -13.11
C TYR A 159 -6.87 -11.99 -13.34
N ASN A 160 -6.24 -11.73 -14.47
CA ASN A 160 -4.93 -12.25 -14.83
C ASN A 160 -3.80 -11.54 -14.05
N ILE A 161 -3.72 -11.80 -12.74
CA ILE A 161 -2.79 -11.17 -11.80
C ILE A 161 -1.71 -12.15 -11.36
N ASP A 162 -0.47 -11.67 -11.27
CA ASP A 162 0.64 -12.38 -10.64
C ASP A 162 0.67 -12.09 -9.14
N LEU A 163 0.20 -13.02 -8.34
CA LEU A 163 0.15 -12.88 -6.88
C LEU A 163 1.55 -12.83 -6.22
N ASN A 164 2.62 -13.23 -6.92
CA ASN A 164 3.99 -13.05 -6.45
C ASN A 164 4.50 -11.60 -6.65
N ARG A 165 3.77 -10.79 -7.40
CA ARG A 165 4.05 -9.37 -7.64
C ARG A 165 2.86 -8.51 -7.20
N PHE A 166 2.43 -8.72 -5.94
CA PHE A 166 1.36 -7.94 -5.33
C PHE A 166 1.94 -6.96 -4.28
N TYR A 167 1.55 -5.71 -4.38
CA TYR A 167 2.13 -4.59 -3.64
C TYR A 167 1.06 -3.82 -2.86
N SER A 168 1.48 -3.01 -1.88
CA SER A 168 0.58 -2.08 -1.20
C SER A 168 1.21 -0.71 -1.05
N ALA A 169 0.47 0.34 -1.40
CA ALA A 169 0.87 1.71 -1.13
C ALA A 169 -0.28 2.50 -0.51
N GLY A 170 0.05 3.41 0.41
CA GLY A 170 -0.96 4.24 1.03
C GLY A 170 -0.39 5.50 1.66
N MET A 171 -1.27 6.48 1.89
CA MET A 171 -0.94 7.73 2.56
C MET A 171 -1.56 7.77 3.95
N SER A 172 -0.81 8.31 4.95
CA SER A 172 -1.30 8.48 6.31
C SER A 172 -1.84 7.14 6.88
N ASN A 173 -3.08 7.04 7.33
CA ASN A 173 -3.71 5.79 7.78
C ASN A 173 -3.62 4.65 6.73
N GLY A 174 -3.64 4.96 5.41
CA GLY A 174 -3.37 3.97 4.36
C GLY A 174 -1.91 3.47 4.36
N GLY A 175 -0.95 4.32 4.74
CA GLY A 175 0.45 3.95 4.95
C GLY A 175 0.62 3.03 6.18
N PHE A 176 -0.06 3.33 7.29
CA PHE A 176 -0.15 2.45 8.45
C PHE A 176 -0.71 1.08 8.06
N MET A 177 -1.77 1.06 7.24
CA MET A 177 -2.38 -0.18 6.79
C MET A 177 -1.45 -0.98 5.86
N SER A 178 -0.61 -0.33 5.05
CA SER A 178 0.37 -1.04 4.22
C SER A 178 1.40 -1.79 5.09
N TYR A 179 1.89 -1.16 6.17
CA TYR A 179 2.72 -1.85 7.15
C TYR A 179 1.97 -2.99 7.85
N HIS A 180 0.73 -2.73 8.25
CA HIS A 180 -0.10 -3.73 8.92
C HIS A 180 -0.35 -4.96 8.04
N LEU A 181 -0.56 -4.79 6.73
CA LEU A 181 -0.65 -5.87 5.75
C LEU A 181 0.65 -6.68 5.67
N ALA A 182 1.81 -6.01 5.57
CA ALA A 182 3.10 -6.68 5.52
C ALA A 182 3.37 -7.53 6.78
N CYS A 183 2.84 -7.13 7.93
CA CYS A 183 2.97 -7.88 9.18
C CYS A 183 2.00 -9.06 9.33
N ASN A 184 0.83 -9.02 8.66
CA ASN A 184 -0.25 -10.00 8.89
C ASN A 184 -0.49 -10.96 7.73
N ILE A 185 -0.30 -10.52 6.47
CA ILE A 185 -0.44 -11.37 5.27
C ILE A 185 0.90 -11.46 4.53
N THR A 186 1.93 -11.79 5.25
CA THR A 186 3.35 -11.66 4.92
C THR A 186 3.77 -12.35 3.62
N SER A 187 3.15 -13.47 3.27
CA SER A 187 3.48 -14.22 2.04
C SER A 187 2.77 -13.68 0.79
N LYS A 188 1.84 -12.73 0.94
CA LYS A 188 1.02 -12.21 -0.16
C LYS A 188 1.41 -10.80 -0.60
N ILE A 189 2.23 -10.08 0.18
CA ILE A 189 2.67 -8.71 -0.11
C ILE A 189 4.18 -8.69 -0.36
N SER A 190 4.57 -8.40 -1.59
CA SER A 190 5.97 -8.42 -2.02
C SER A 190 6.75 -7.15 -1.65
N ALA A 191 6.06 -6.01 -1.65
CA ALA A 191 6.64 -4.74 -1.19
C ALA A 191 5.53 -3.76 -0.77
N ILE A 192 5.91 -2.80 0.08
CA ILE A 192 5.02 -1.72 0.51
C ILE A 192 5.64 -0.34 0.32
N ALA A 193 4.76 0.67 0.16
CA ALA A 193 5.13 2.07 0.22
C ALA A 193 4.20 2.82 1.18
N SER A 194 4.78 3.52 2.16
CA SER A 194 4.07 4.36 3.11
C SER A 194 4.44 5.82 2.88
N VAL A 195 3.44 6.65 2.61
CA VAL A 195 3.60 8.10 2.49
C VAL A 195 2.97 8.75 3.72
N THR A 196 3.76 9.44 4.54
CA THR A 196 3.33 10.09 5.78
C THR A 196 2.56 9.16 6.75
N GLY A 197 2.80 7.86 6.67
CA GLY A 197 2.31 6.86 7.62
C GLY A 197 3.46 6.34 8.47
N SER A 198 3.16 5.50 9.45
CA SER A 198 4.11 4.82 10.31
C SER A 198 3.57 3.44 10.71
N MET A 199 4.16 2.77 11.68
CA MET A 199 3.59 1.57 12.31
C MET A 199 2.90 1.96 13.61
N SER A 200 1.64 1.51 13.81
CA SER A 200 1.04 1.59 15.14
C SER A 200 1.88 0.80 16.14
N VAL A 201 1.82 1.17 17.41
CA VAL A 201 2.51 0.42 18.48
C VAL A 201 2.08 -1.05 18.41
N PHE A 202 0.79 -1.30 18.23
CA PHE A 202 0.26 -2.66 18.11
C PHE A 202 0.88 -3.42 16.94
N SER A 203 0.90 -2.83 15.74
CA SER A 203 1.48 -3.48 14.56
C SER A 203 2.98 -3.73 14.71
N TYR A 204 3.70 -2.79 15.30
CA TYR A 204 5.15 -2.90 15.54
C TYR A 204 5.50 -4.04 16.52
N ASP A 205 4.81 -4.06 17.66
CA ASP A 205 5.09 -5.00 18.73
C ASP A 205 4.63 -6.45 18.40
N ASN A 206 3.69 -6.62 17.45
CA ASN A 206 3.15 -7.91 17.05
C ASN A 206 3.51 -8.30 15.60
N CYS A 207 4.42 -7.59 14.95
CA CYS A 207 4.80 -7.86 13.57
C CYS A 207 5.64 -9.15 13.47
N ASN A 208 5.19 -10.07 12.61
CA ASN A 208 5.93 -11.29 12.28
C ASN A 208 6.14 -11.37 10.76
N ALA A 209 6.69 -10.29 10.19
CA ALA A 209 6.84 -10.17 8.75
C ALA A 209 7.93 -11.09 8.20
N GLN A 210 7.70 -11.63 7.01
CA GLN A 210 8.78 -12.12 6.16
C GLN A 210 9.57 -10.92 5.60
N PRO A 211 10.81 -11.11 5.12
CA PRO A 211 11.54 -10.05 4.45
C PRO A 211 10.70 -9.42 3.33
N THR A 212 10.42 -8.13 3.46
CA THR A 212 9.53 -7.38 2.56
C THR A 212 10.17 -6.05 2.23
N SER A 213 10.25 -5.68 0.96
CA SER A 213 10.79 -4.38 0.56
C SER A 213 9.88 -3.24 1.04
N VAL A 214 10.48 -2.22 1.64
CA VAL A 214 9.74 -1.09 2.23
C VAL A 214 10.25 0.22 1.65
N MET A 215 9.32 1.07 1.21
CA MET A 215 9.57 2.47 0.90
C MET A 215 8.83 3.35 1.91
N GLN A 216 9.55 4.22 2.61
CA GLN A 216 8.98 5.24 3.50
C GLN A 216 9.25 6.63 2.93
N ILE A 217 8.20 7.44 2.81
CA ILE A 217 8.29 8.85 2.43
C ILE A 217 7.65 9.67 3.56
N HIS A 218 8.43 10.55 4.19
CA HIS A 218 7.93 11.31 5.34
C HIS A 218 8.56 12.69 5.43
N GLY A 219 7.78 13.67 5.90
CA GLY A 219 8.28 15.00 6.20
C GLY A 219 8.80 15.08 7.63
N SER A 220 10.02 15.58 7.83
CA SER A 220 10.63 15.71 9.18
C SER A 220 9.89 16.69 10.11
N VAL A 221 9.01 17.54 9.56
CA VAL A 221 8.18 18.49 10.31
C VAL A 221 6.68 18.21 10.17
N ASP A 222 6.32 16.95 9.90
CA ASP A 222 4.92 16.54 9.84
C ASP A 222 4.27 16.72 11.23
N THR A 223 3.21 17.53 11.29
CA THR A 223 2.48 17.83 12.53
C THR A 223 1.27 16.94 12.75
N VAL A 224 0.88 16.11 11.78
CA VAL A 224 -0.26 15.20 11.85
C VAL A 224 0.22 13.79 12.22
N VAL A 225 1.24 13.30 11.53
CA VAL A 225 1.96 12.08 11.87
C VAL A 225 3.42 12.46 12.17
N PRO A 226 3.73 12.90 13.40
CA PRO A 226 5.07 13.34 13.76
C PRO A 226 6.16 12.32 13.44
N TYR A 227 7.27 12.82 12.87
CA TYR A 227 8.40 11.98 12.48
C TYR A 227 8.94 11.12 13.63
N ASP A 228 8.97 11.70 14.84
CA ASP A 228 9.46 11.03 16.05
C ASP A 228 8.42 10.10 16.69
N GLY A 229 7.24 9.94 16.05
CA GLY A 229 6.16 9.11 16.58
C GLY A 229 5.38 9.81 17.70
N THR A 230 4.34 9.13 18.18
CA THR A 230 3.52 9.57 19.31
C THR A 230 2.95 8.34 20.02
N VAL A 231 3.23 8.19 21.30
CA VAL A 231 2.71 7.10 22.12
C VAL A 231 2.10 7.70 23.39
N SER A 232 0.82 7.40 23.63
CA SER A 232 0.13 7.81 24.85
C SER A 232 0.57 6.96 26.05
N ALA A 233 0.24 7.41 27.25
CA ALA A 233 0.50 6.64 28.47
C ALA A 233 -0.21 5.27 28.50
N SER A 234 -1.26 5.07 27.70
CA SER A 234 -1.94 3.79 27.53
C SER A 234 -1.32 2.88 26.45
N GLY A 235 -0.23 3.29 25.84
CA GLY A 235 0.44 2.52 24.77
C GLY A 235 -0.21 2.64 23.38
N VAL A 236 -1.21 3.49 23.25
CA VAL A 236 -1.86 3.77 21.95
C VAL A 236 -1.07 4.84 21.20
N GLY A 237 -0.89 4.65 19.91
CA GLY A 237 -0.17 5.56 19.05
C GLY A 237 0.69 4.83 18.01
N PHE A 238 1.80 5.45 17.63
CA PHE A 238 2.67 4.92 16.58
C PHE A 238 4.16 5.26 16.84
N LYS A 239 5.01 4.44 16.26
CA LYS A 239 6.48 4.52 16.38
C LYS A 239 7.04 5.67 15.55
N GLY A 240 8.21 6.17 15.93
CA GLY A 240 8.99 7.09 15.11
C GLY A 240 9.46 6.44 13.81
N ILE A 241 9.72 7.26 12.80
CA ILE A 241 10.12 6.75 11.47
C ILE A 241 11.48 6.06 11.52
N GLU A 242 12.42 6.56 12.34
CA GLU A 242 13.71 5.90 12.52
C GLU A 242 13.55 4.51 13.15
N ASP A 243 12.69 4.34 14.17
CA ASP A 243 12.40 3.05 14.78
C ASP A 243 11.81 2.05 13.76
N VAL A 244 10.91 2.56 12.91
CA VAL A 244 10.28 1.74 11.84
C VAL A 244 11.32 1.33 10.81
N MET A 245 12.22 2.21 10.41
CA MET A 245 13.28 1.88 9.44
C MET A 245 14.31 0.94 10.02
N GLU A 246 14.67 1.07 11.29
CA GLU A 246 15.54 0.13 12.01
C GLU A 246 14.89 -1.27 12.08
N PHE A 247 13.59 -1.33 12.42
CA PHE A 247 12.85 -2.60 12.43
C PHE A 247 12.92 -3.29 11.07
N TRP A 248 12.54 -2.60 9.98
CA TRP A 248 12.49 -3.22 8.66
C TRP A 248 13.85 -3.51 8.06
N SER A 249 14.87 -2.67 8.31
CA SER A 249 16.23 -2.98 7.88
C SER A 249 16.78 -4.22 8.59
N SER A 250 16.51 -4.38 9.88
CA SER A 250 16.86 -5.56 10.64
C SER A 250 16.10 -6.81 10.19
N ASN A 251 14.77 -6.70 10.01
CA ASN A 251 13.93 -7.81 9.53
C ASN A 251 14.36 -8.30 8.15
N ASN A 252 14.78 -7.39 7.28
CA ASN A 252 15.22 -7.66 5.92
C ASN A 252 16.71 -8.03 5.84
N ILE A 253 17.43 -8.12 6.96
CA ILE A 253 18.86 -8.42 7.03
C ILE A 253 19.66 -7.44 6.15
N CYS A 254 19.31 -6.17 6.21
CA CYS A 254 20.01 -5.12 5.49
C CYS A 254 21.29 -4.69 6.21
N ASN A 255 22.18 -4.00 5.49
CA ASN A 255 23.29 -3.29 6.10
C ASN A 255 22.77 -2.25 7.10
N ILE A 256 23.40 -2.14 8.25
CA ILE A 256 23.02 -1.20 9.31
C ILE A 256 23.17 0.24 8.84
N GLU A 257 24.23 0.53 8.08
CA GLU A 257 24.50 1.87 7.55
C GLU A 257 23.88 2.02 6.16
N PRO A 258 22.93 2.95 5.98
CA PRO A 258 22.36 3.22 4.68
C PRO A 258 23.34 4.02 3.79
N SER A 259 23.23 3.88 2.50
CA SER A 259 23.73 4.90 1.59
C SER A 259 22.81 6.13 1.65
N ILE A 260 23.40 7.32 1.69
CA ILE A 260 22.66 8.57 1.85
C ILE A 260 22.92 9.46 0.64
N GLU A 261 21.85 9.90 0.00
CA GLU A 261 21.89 10.82 -1.13
C GLU A 261 20.98 12.04 -0.87
N ALA A 262 21.53 13.23 -1.07
CA ALA A 262 20.73 14.46 -1.01
C ALA A 262 19.90 14.58 -2.30
N LEU A 263 18.59 14.78 -2.17
CA LEU A 263 17.71 15.02 -3.31
C LEU A 263 17.77 16.52 -3.69
N PRO A 264 17.85 16.83 -5.00
CA PRO A 264 17.86 18.21 -5.46
C PRO A 264 16.51 18.90 -5.22
N ASP A 265 16.54 20.17 -4.78
CA ASP A 265 15.34 21.02 -4.75
C ASP A 265 14.99 21.49 -6.18
N ILE A 266 14.32 20.61 -6.94
CA ILE A 266 13.94 20.88 -8.35
C ILE A 266 12.89 22.00 -8.43
N SER A 267 12.08 22.18 -7.40
CA SER A 267 11.01 23.18 -7.37
C SER A 267 11.49 24.55 -6.89
N ALA A 268 12.73 24.65 -6.41
CA ALA A 268 13.31 25.87 -5.83
C ALA A 268 12.41 26.49 -4.75
N ASN A 269 11.76 25.66 -3.94
CA ASN A 269 10.85 26.09 -2.89
C ASN A 269 11.49 26.06 -1.48
N GLY A 270 12.79 25.74 -1.40
CA GLY A 270 13.54 25.64 -0.15
C GLY A 270 13.34 24.34 0.63
N VAL A 271 12.63 23.36 0.06
CA VAL A 271 12.49 22.03 0.67
C VAL A 271 13.67 21.17 0.26
N SER A 272 14.45 20.71 1.22
CA SER A 272 15.50 19.70 1.01
C SER A 272 14.97 18.31 1.25
N GLY A 273 15.46 17.34 0.51
CA GLY A 273 15.15 15.93 0.69
C GLY A 273 16.41 15.08 0.85
N THR A 274 16.28 13.96 1.52
CA THR A 274 17.35 12.97 1.67
C THR A 274 16.79 11.59 1.31
N HIS A 275 17.49 10.87 0.46
CA HIS A 275 17.21 9.48 0.15
C HIS A 275 18.17 8.60 0.94
N ARG A 276 17.62 7.65 1.73
CA ARG A 276 18.38 6.66 2.48
C ARG A 276 18.05 5.28 1.94
N ILE A 277 19.06 4.50 1.58
CA ILE A 277 18.89 3.18 0.99
C ILE A 277 19.57 2.15 1.89
N TYR A 278 18.78 1.22 2.42
CA TYR A 278 19.23 0.06 3.18
C TYR A 278 19.18 -1.15 2.24
N LEU A 279 20.33 -1.74 1.94
CA LEU A 279 20.41 -2.89 1.02
C LEU A 279 20.68 -4.17 1.81
N SER A 280 19.93 -5.20 1.51
CA SER A 280 20.18 -6.55 1.98
C SER A 280 21.16 -7.26 1.06
N LEU A 281 22.07 -8.06 1.63
CA LEU A 281 22.98 -8.92 0.86
C LEU A 281 22.25 -9.98 0.01
N ILE A 282 20.97 -10.24 0.30
CA ILE A 282 20.12 -11.17 -0.45
C ILE A 282 19.68 -10.54 -1.78
N HIS A 283 19.81 -9.21 -1.92
CA HIS A 283 19.37 -8.44 -3.08
C HIS A 283 20.53 -7.97 -3.99
N ILE A 284 21.75 -8.45 -3.74
CA ILE A 284 22.93 -8.11 -4.55
C ILE A 284 23.22 -9.20 -5.59
#